data_afb8002548adcb4f7a73e3059706c431
#
_entry.id   afb8002548adcb4f7a73e3059706c431
#
_cell.length_a   1.000
_cell.length_b   1.000
_cell.length_c   1.000
_cell.angle_alpha   90.00
_cell.angle_beta   90.00
_cell.angle_gamma   90.00
#
_symmetry.space_group_name_H-M   'P 1'
#
loop_
_entity.id
_entity.type
_entity.pdbx_description
1 polymer ?
#
loop_
_entity_poly.entity_id
_entity_poly.type
_entity_poly.pdbx_seq_one_letter_code
_entity_poly.pdbx_strand_id
1 'polypeptide(L)'
;MSQWGHDFRPDYLQLSILHERWPSIPRVALTATATTQTRDEIAQRLDLQGARVFLSSFDRPNIQYRIAPKQDARGQLLRLIREEHPGEAGIVYCLSRRSVEQTAAWLAANGVEALPYHAG
;
A
#
# COMPACT_ATOMS: atom_id res chain seq x y z
N MET A 1 13.08 5.32 -6.63
CA MET A 1 12.47 3.99 -6.87
C MET A 1 12.49 3.23 -5.57
N SER A 2 11.42 2.52 -5.19
CA SER A 2 11.43 1.76 -3.94
C SER A 2 12.47 0.64 -4.02
N GLN A 3 12.97 0.17 -2.85
CA GLN A 3 13.91 -0.95 -2.77
C GLN A 3 13.42 -2.20 -3.54
N TRP A 4 12.10 -2.37 -3.66
CA TRP A 4 11.44 -3.40 -4.47
C TRP A 4 11.38 -3.06 -5.97
N GLY A 5 11.59 -1.81 -6.37
CA GLY A 5 11.40 -1.36 -7.74
C GLY A 5 12.45 -1.89 -8.72
N HIS A 6 13.73 -1.89 -8.34
CA HIS A 6 14.76 -2.38 -9.25
C HIS A 6 14.99 -3.89 -9.17
N ASP A 7 14.67 -4.53 -8.06
CA ASP A 7 14.68 -6.00 -7.98
C ASP A 7 13.52 -6.61 -8.79
N PHE A 8 12.40 -5.87 -8.87
CA PHE A 8 11.20 -6.33 -9.58
C PHE A 8 11.12 -5.86 -11.04
N ARG A 9 11.73 -4.74 -11.39
CA ARG A 9 11.74 -4.17 -12.75
C ARG A 9 13.09 -3.55 -13.08
N PRO A 10 14.04 -4.37 -13.57
CA PRO A 10 15.38 -3.89 -13.96
C PRO A 10 15.38 -2.74 -14.97
N ASP A 11 14.34 -2.66 -15.83
CA ASP A 11 14.18 -1.61 -16.83
C ASP A 11 14.10 -0.20 -16.23
N TYR A 12 13.71 -0.05 -14.96
CA TYR A 12 13.76 1.26 -14.30
C TYR A 12 15.17 1.84 -14.17
N LEU A 13 16.19 1.01 -14.19
CA LEU A 13 17.57 1.45 -14.17
C LEU A 13 17.98 2.14 -15.49
N GLN A 14 17.29 1.83 -16.58
CA GLN A 14 17.59 2.36 -17.92
C GLN A 14 16.84 3.65 -18.24
N LEU A 15 16.01 4.17 -17.33
CA LEU A 15 15.24 5.41 -17.58
C LEU A 15 16.12 6.66 -17.73
N SER A 16 17.38 6.61 -17.35
CA SER A 16 18.36 7.68 -17.61
C SER A 16 18.50 7.99 -19.10
N ILE A 17 18.28 7.01 -19.97
CA ILE A 17 18.33 7.21 -21.43
C ILE A 17 17.32 8.27 -21.93
N LEU A 18 16.26 8.54 -21.16
CA LEU A 18 15.23 9.51 -21.58
C LEU A 18 15.77 10.93 -21.71
N HIS A 19 16.62 11.38 -20.77
CA HIS A 19 17.21 12.71 -20.86
C HIS A 19 18.36 12.78 -21.88
N GLU A 20 19.04 11.67 -22.14
CA GLU A 20 20.10 11.59 -23.14
C GLU A 20 19.53 11.70 -24.55
N ARG A 21 18.45 10.98 -24.84
CA ARG A 21 17.84 10.95 -26.17
C ARG A 21 16.93 12.13 -26.46
N TRP A 22 16.26 12.63 -25.44
CA TRP A 22 15.26 13.71 -25.60
C TRP A 22 15.44 14.80 -24.53
N PRO A 23 16.56 15.55 -24.57
CA PRO A 23 16.87 16.55 -23.53
C PRO A 23 15.86 17.70 -23.46
N SER A 24 15.22 18.04 -24.59
CA SER A 24 14.24 19.13 -24.68
C SER A 24 12.82 18.73 -24.26
N ILE A 25 12.54 17.45 -24.05
CA ILE A 25 11.20 16.99 -23.67
C ILE A 25 11.04 17.10 -22.15
N PRO A 26 10.02 17.83 -21.67
CA PRO A 26 9.74 17.89 -20.24
C PRO A 26 9.44 16.51 -19.65
N ARG A 27 10.00 16.25 -18.46
CA ARG A 27 9.83 14.99 -17.74
C ARG A 27 9.11 15.23 -16.42
N VAL A 28 8.25 14.32 -16.07
CA VAL A 28 7.54 14.30 -14.78
C VAL A 28 7.68 12.92 -14.15
N ALA A 29 8.08 12.87 -12.89
CA ALA A 29 8.11 11.65 -12.11
C ALA A 29 6.98 11.68 -11.08
N LEU A 30 6.16 10.64 -11.08
CA LEU A 30 5.02 10.49 -10.16
C LEU A 30 5.19 9.22 -9.34
N THR A 31 5.00 9.32 -8.04
CA THR A 31 5.02 8.17 -7.14
C THR A 31 4.08 8.39 -5.96
N ALA A 32 3.43 7.33 -5.52
CA ALA A 32 2.58 7.36 -4.33
C ALA A 32 3.37 7.18 -3.04
N THR A 33 4.50 6.47 -3.10
CA THR A 33 5.25 6.04 -1.91
C THR A 33 6.75 6.10 -2.18
N ALA A 34 7.38 7.23 -1.94
CA ALA A 34 8.82 7.37 -2.05
C ALA A 34 9.42 7.95 -0.77
N THR A 35 10.42 7.26 -0.22
CA THR A 35 11.26 7.81 0.84
C THR A 35 12.08 8.99 0.30
N THR A 36 12.67 9.78 1.17
CA THR A 36 13.55 10.88 0.75
C THR A 36 14.67 10.37 -0.14
N GLN A 37 15.35 9.30 0.27
CA GLN A 37 16.40 8.66 -0.53
C GLN A 37 15.92 8.23 -1.91
N THR A 38 14.75 7.59 -1.99
CA THR A 38 14.17 7.16 -3.28
C THR A 38 13.85 8.35 -4.19
N ARG A 39 13.39 9.46 -3.63
CA ARG A 39 13.13 10.69 -4.41
C ARG A 39 14.41 11.28 -4.98
N ASP A 40 15.47 11.32 -4.19
CA ASP A 40 16.78 11.82 -4.62
C ASP A 40 17.36 10.94 -5.74
N GLU A 41 17.23 9.62 -5.64
CA GLU A 41 17.62 8.69 -6.70
C GLU A 41 16.81 8.91 -8.00
N ILE A 42 15.50 9.10 -7.90
CA ILE A 42 14.63 9.40 -9.05
C ILE A 42 15.05 10.72 -9.70
N ALA A 43 15.26 11.77 -8.90
CA ALA A 43 15.67 13.07 -9.40
C ALA A 43 17.02 12.99 -10.12
N GLN A 44 17.99 12.28 -9.57
CA GLN A 44 19.29 12.09 -10.18
C GLN A 44 19.22 11.30 -11.49
N ARG A 45 18.50 10.18 -11.52
CA ARG A 45 18.43 9.30 -12.70
C ARG A 45 17.66 9.90 -13.86
N LEU A 46 16.68 10.72 -13.59
CA LEU A 46 15.85 11.37 -14.61
C LEU A 46 16.31 12.79 -14.94
N ASP A 47 17.45 13.24 -14.40
CA ASP A 47 17.95 14.61 -14.53
C ASP A 47 16.88 15.65 -14.13
N LEU A 48 16.35 15.48 -12.93
CA LEU A 48 15.28 16.31 -12.35
C LEU A 48 15.73 17.09 -11.11
N GLN A 49 17.06 17.26 -10.88
CA GLN A 49 17.57 17.94 -9.67
C GLN A 49 17.10 19.39 -9.55
N GLY A 50 16.87 20.07 -10.68
CA GLY A 50 16.30 21.42 -10.70
C GLY A 50 14.78 21.48 -10.82
N ALA A 51 14.09 20.35 -10.82
CA ALA A 51 12.65 20.30 -10.99
C ALA A 51 11.90 20.73 -9.73
N ARG A 52 10.68 21.27 -9.92
CA ARG A 52 9.79 21.57 -8.79
C ARG A 52 9.28 20.27 -8.19
N VAL A 53 9.45 20.13 -6.87
CA VAL A 53 8.96 18.98 -6.11
C VAL A 53 7.64 19.35 -5.43
N PHE A 54 6.60 18.55 -5.68
CA PHE A 54 5.31 18.66 -5.00
C PHE A 54 5.19 17.45 -4.06
N LEU A 55 5.20 17.71 -2.77
CA LEU A 55 5.10 16.69 -1.74
C LEU A 55 3.84 16.94 -0.91
N SER A 56 2.96 15.96 -0.90
CA SER A 56 1.83 15.93 0.03
C SER A 56 2.14 15.04 1.23
N SER A 57 1.60 15.36 2.37
CA SER A 57 1.72 14.49 3.55
C SER A 57 1.03 13.14 3.29
N PHE A 58 1.64 12.06 3.80
CA PHE A 58 1.00 10.74 3.89
C PHE A 58 0.05 10.65 5.07
N ASP A 59 0.10 11.62 5.96
CA ASP A 59 -0.80 11.66 7.10
C ASP A 59 -2.24 11.86 6.61
N ARG A 60 -3.09 10.95 7.02
CA ARG A 60 -4.51 10.91 6.71
C ARG A 60 -5.25 11.10 8.05
N PRO A 61 -5.59 12.33 8.43
CA PRO A 61 -6.18 12.62 9.74
C PRO A 61 -7.52 11.90 9.97
N ASN A 62 -8.13 11.42 8.90
CA ASN A 62 -9.35 10.59 8.96
C ASN A 62 -9.07 9.09 9.14
N ILE A 63 -7.80 8.67 9.24
CA ILE A 63 -7.40 7.27 9.45
C ILE A 63 -6.73 7.15 10.82
N GLN A 64 -7.30 6.32 11.68
CA GLN A 64 -6.71 5.98 12.95
C GLN A 64 -6.01 4.62 12.86
N TYR A 65 -4.71 4.61 13.15
CA TYR A 65 -3.95 3.37 13.26
C TYR A 65 -3.95 2.88 14.71
N ARG A 66 -4.35 1.62 14.91
CA ARG A 66 -4.32 0.97 16.21
C ARG A 66 -3.62 -0.38 16.10
N ILE A 67 -2.60 -0.59 16.92
CA ILE A 67 -1.84 -1.83 16.99
C ILE A 67 -2.10 -2.45 18.37
N ALA A 68 -2.54 -3.71 18.38
CA ALA A 68 -2.78 -4.46 19.60
C ALA A 68 -2.01 -5.80 19.57
N PRO A 69 -1.50 -6.28 20.71
CA PRO A 69 -0.92 -7.61 20.80
C PRO A 69 -1.92 -8.68 20.39
N LYS A 70 -1.47 -9.64 19.59
CA LYS A 70 -2.29 -10.76 19.16
C LYS A 70 -2.35 -11.81 20.29
N GLN A 71 -3.45 -11.86 21.00
CA GLN A 71 -3.72 -12.87 22.04
C GLN A 71 -4.78 -13.87 21.58
N ASP A 72 -6.00 -13.37 21.34
CA ASP A 72 -7.11 -14.09 20.73
C ASP A 72 -7.58 -13.31 19.50
N ALA A 73 -6.97 -13.58 18.37
CA ALA A 73 -7.24 -12.82 17.13
C ALA A 73 -8.71 -12.90 16.69
N ARG A 74 -9.36 -14.03 16.90
CA ARG A 74 -10.76 -14.21 16.49
C ARG A 74 -11.69 -13.45 17.42
N GLY A 75 -11.53 -13.58 18.72
CA GLY A 75 -12.31 -12.83 19.69
C GLY A 75 -12.08 -11.33 19.61
N GLN A 76 -10.82 -10.90 19.37
CA GLN A 76 -10.49 -9.50 19.15
C GLN A 76 -11.17 -8.94 17.87
N LEU A 77 -11.16 -9.70 16.76
CA LEU A 77 -11.82 -9.31 15.52
C LEU A 77 -13.35 -9.21 15.70
N LEU A 78 -13.95 -10.19 16.35
CA LEU A 78 -15.39 -10.21 16.56
C LEU A 78 -15.86 -9.05 17.45
N ARG A 79 -15.09 -8.73 18.49
CA ARG A 79 -15.32 -7.57 19.35
C ARG A 79 -15.23 -6.26 18.58
N LEU A 80 -14.18 -6.09 17.78
CA LEU A 80 -13.99 -4.92 16.94
C LEU A 80 -15.21 -4.69 16.03
N ILE A 81 -15.69 -5.75 15.35
CA ILE A 81 -16.82 -5.64 14.43
C ILE A 81 -18.13 -5.36 15.17
N ARG A 82 -18.41 -6.05 16.28
CA ARG A 82 -19.71 -5.99 16.93
C ARG A 82 -19.88 -4.85 17.92
N GLU A 83 -18.81 -4.50 18.64
CA GLU A 83 -18.86 -3.55 19.73
C GLU A 83 -18.36 -2.18 19.34
N GLU A 84 -17.31 -2.12 18.50
CA GLU A 84 -16.69 -0.86 18.13
C GLU A 84 -17.18 -0.31 16.78
N HIS A 85 -17.56 -1.21 15.85
CA HIS A 85 -18.02 -0.85 14.50
C HIS A 85 -19.31 -1.60 14.10
N PRO A 86 -20.38 -1.53 14.90
CA PRO A 86 -21.62 -2.26 14.62
C PRO A 86 -22.28 -1.72 13.36
N GLY A 87 -22.53 -2.62 12.39
CA GLY A 87 -23.18 -2.27 11.12
C GLY A 87 -22.31 -1.52 10.11
N GLU A 88 -21.05 -1.28 10.41
CA GLU A 88 -20.13 -0.66 9.47
C GLU A 88 -19.51 -1.70 8.52
N ALA A 89 -19.18 -1.26 7.31
CA ALA A 89 -18.43 -2.07 6.36
C ALA A 89 -16.94 -2.09 6.73
N GLY A 90 -16.28 -3.25 6.55
CA GLY A 90 -14.87 -3.41 6.86
C GLY A 90 -14.16 -4.39 5.94
N ILE A 91 -12.83 -4.35 5.94
CA ILE A 91 -11.99 -5.29 5.20
C ILE A 91 -11.02 -5.97 6.17
N VAL A 92 -11.00 -7.30 6.16
CA VAL A 92 -10.07 -8.11 6.94
C VAL A 92 -9.01 -8.70 6.02
N TYR A 93 -7.76 -8.25 6.16
CA TYR A 93 -6.65 -8.78 5.40
C TYR A 93 -6.11 -10.08 6.02
N CYS A 94 -5.90 -11.09 5.17
CA CYS A 94 -5.33 -12.37 5.53
C CYS A 94 -4.10 -12.69 4.68
N LEU A 95 -3.18 -13.50 5.22
CA LEU A 95 -1.91 -13.82 4.56
C LEU A 95 -2.03 -14.88 3.45
N SER A 96 -3.10 -15.65 3.40
CA SER A 96 -3.28 -16.70 2.40
C SER A 96 -4.75 -16.85 1.99
N ARG A 97 -5.01 -17.38 0.78
CA ARG A 97 -6.35 -17.68 0.28
C ARG A 97 -7.11 -18.55 1.26
N ARG A 98 -6.49 -19.62 1.75
CA ARG A 98 -7.10 -20.52 2.75
C ARG A 98 -7.53 -19.78 4.01
N SER A 99 -6.71 -18.86 4.50
CA SER A 99 -7.09 -18.06 5.69
C SER A 99 -8.21 -17.05 5.41
N VAL A 100 -8.31 -16.54 4.18
CA VAL A 100 -9.45 -15.70 3.75
C VAL A 100 -10.76 -16.50 3.85
N GLU A 101 -10.81 -17.68 3.22
CA GLU A 101 -11.99 -18.55 3.22
C GLU A 101 -12.38 -18.98 4.64
N GLN A 102 -11.40 -19.42 5.43
CA GLN A 102 -11.65 -19.84 6.82
C GLN A 102 -12.14 -18.69 7.71
N THR A 103 -11.62 -17.48 7.50
CA THR A 103 -12.03 -16.32 8.29
C THR A 103 -13.44 -15.87 7.91
N ALA A 104 -13.76 -15.83 6.61
CA ALA A 104 -15.09 -15.49 6.14
C ALA A 104 -16.13 -16.49 6.62
N ALA A 105 -15.88 -17.80 6.48
CA ALA A 105 -16.77 -18.84 6.96
C ALA A 105 -16.97 -18.78 8.49
N TRP A 106 -15.91 -18.51 9.24
CA TRP A 106 -15.99 -18.36 10.70
C TRP A 106 -16.79 -17.11 11.10
N LEU A 107 -16.60 -15.98 10.44
CA LEU A 107 -17.39 -14.76 10.67
C LEU A 107 -18.87 -14.99 10.37
N ALA A 108 -19.20 -15.65 9.25
CA ALA A 108 -20.56 -16.01 8.89
C ALA A 108 -21.22 -16.91 9.95
N ALA A 109 -20.51 -17.94 10.42
CA ALA A 109 -20.97 -18.82 11.50
C ALA A 109 -21.21 -18.10 12.84
N ASN A 110 -20.57 -16.94 13.02
CA ASN A 110 -20.78 -16.06 14.17
C ASN A 110 -21.73 -14.88 13.86
N GLY A 111 -22.54 -14.95 12.80
CA GLY A 111 -23.56 -13.96 12.50
C GLY A 111 -23.06 -12.63 11.97
N VAL A 112 -21.85 -12.60 11.42
CA VAL A 112 -21.31 -11.46 10.68
C VAL A 112 -21.37 -11.77 9.19
N GLU A 113 -22.07 -10.96 8.42
CA GLU A 113 -22.11 -11.10 6.96
C GLU A 113 -20.72 -10.80 6.38
N ALA A 114 -20.03 -11.82 5.88
CA ALA A 114 -18.69 -11.73 5.36
C ALA A 114 -18.52 -12.57 4.09
N LEU A 115 -17.87 -12.00 3.09
CA LEU A 115 -17.56 -12.66 1.83
C LEU A 115 -16.04 -12.81 1.66
N PRO A 116 -15.55 -13.98 1.21
CA PRO A 116 -14.15 -14.15 0.89
C PRO A 116 -13.85 -13.43 -0.45
N TYR A 117 -12.69 -12.75 -0.49
CA TYR A 117 -12.20 -12.12 -1.72
C TYR A 117 -10.69 -12.41 -1.88
N HIS A 118 -10.32 -13.04 -2.97
CA HIS A 118 -8.92 -13.31 -3.34
C HIS A 118 -8.81 -13.59 -4.84
N ALA A 119 -7.59 -13.47 -5.40
CA ALA A 119 -7.29 -13.81 -6.78
C ALA A 119 -7.07 -15.34 -6.91
N GLY A 120 -7.99 -16.02 -7.56
CA GLY A 120 -7.86 -17.46 -7.84
C GLY A 120 -9.15 -18.15 -7.99
#